data_396574edbda93e5c2de5a067504b2c87
#
_entry.id   396574edbda93e5c2de5a067504b2c87
#
_cell.length_a   1.000
_cell.length_b   1.000
_cell.length_c   1.000
_cell.angle_alpha   90.00
_cell.angle_beta   90.00
_cell.angle_gamma   90.00
#
_symmetry.space_group_name_H-M   'P 1'
#
loop_
_entity.id
_entity.type
_entity.pdbx_description
1 polymer ?
#
loop_
_entity_poly.entity_id
_entity_poly.type
_entity_poly.pdbx_seq_one_letter_code
_entity_poly.pdbx_strand_id
1 'polypeptide(L)'
;MQFFGRLASDYHAMFGVTLQALAGQRILDCPSGPCSFVAEAVAAGVDAVGVDPLYVHTHAELRERCESDIAGTIKAMSEHGDHYSTLDLTSYAESKRAALHGFLADYEAGRAVGRYVAASLPQLPFADQSFDQTFSAHLLVTYSSPESGGILTNSPFTEQWHRASITELLRVTKRALHVYPTTTRTSPARRHPYLEHIVAQLQASGVWECRYQPSTYHRGDSAQNLLNASLVIERVSSDHITL
;
A
#
# COMPACT_ATOMS: atom_id res chain seq x y z
N MET A 1 -3.75 13.40 -4.86
CA MET A 1 -3.33 11.98 -4.86
C MET A 1 -4.10 11.25 -5.95
N GLN A 2 -3.47 10.28 -6.58
CA GLN A 2 -4.07 9.48 -7.65
C GLN A 2 -4.86 8.32 -7.06
N PHE A 3 -6.02 8.03 -7.66
CA PHE A 3 -6.89 6.93 -7.28
C PHE A 3 -6.91 5.88 -8.40
N PHE A 4 -5.92 5.00 -8.43
CA PHE A 4 -5.89 3.83 -9.29
C PHE A 4 -5.24 2.64 -8.59
N GLY A 5 -5.77 1.45 -8.88
CA GLY A 5 -5.50 0.25 -8.11
C GLY A 5 -4.39 -0.64 -8.64
N ARG A 6 -4.32 -1.79 -8.00
CA ARG A 6 -3.37 -2.89 -8.27
C ARG A 6 -4.08 -4.23 -8.16
N LEU A 7 -3.57 -5.19 -8.92
CA LEU A 7 -3.99 -6.59 -8.88
C LEU A 7 -3.35 -7.32 -7.68
N ALA A 8 -3.86 -8.48 -7.31
CA ALA A 8 -3.23 -9.35 -6.31
C ALA A 8 -1.82 -9.80 -6.75
N SER A 9 -1.57 -9.93 -8.06
CA SER A 9 -0.23 -10.18 -8.59
C SER A 9 0.76 -9.05 -8.29
N ASP A 10 0.30 -7.79 -8.27
CA ASP A 10 1.13 -6.66 -7.86
C ASP A 10 1.49 -6.74 -6.36
N TYR A 11 0.53 -7.19 -5.50
CA TYR A 11 0.78 -7.41 -4.08
C TYR A 11 1.79 -8.54 -3.86
N HIS A 12 1.70 -9.63 -4.64
CA HIS A 12 2.71 -10.67 -4.63
C HIS A 12 4.09 -10.11 -4.99
N ALA A 13 4.20 -9.32 -6.03
CA ALA A 13 5.47 -8.71 -6.43
C ALA A 13 6.02 -7.72 -5.40
N MET A 14 5.15 -6.93 -4.73
CA MET A 14 5.55 -5.95 -3.70
C MET A 14 5.97 -6.62 -2.39
N PHE A 15 5.21 -7.61 -1.93
CA PHE A 15 5.29 -8.14 -0.57
C PHE A 15 5.73 -9.60 -0.48
N GLY A 16 5.88 -10.30 -1.59
CA GLY A 16 6.25 -11.71 -1.61
C GLY A 16 5.19 -12.65 -1.05
N VAL A 17 3.92 -12.20 -0.95
CA VAL A 17 2.82 -13.00 -0.40
C VAL A 17 1.93 -13.55 -1.50
N THR A 18 1.43 -14.77 -1.33
CA THR A 18 0.42 -15.37 -2.20
C THR A 18 -0.92 -15.42 -1.49
N LEU A 19 -2.03 -15.39 -2.26
CA LEU A 19 -3.36 -15.51 -1.67
C LEU A 19 -3.54 -16.82 -0.90
N GLN A 20 -2.92 -17.91 -1.36
CA GLN A 20 -2.93 -19.19 -0.66
C GLN A 20 -2.26 -19.12 0.72
N ALA A 21 -1.16 -18.35 0.84
CA ALA A 21 -0.48 -18.18 2.13
C ALA A 21 -1.28 -17.31 3.10
N LEU A 22 -2.24 -16.52 2.60
CA LEU A 22 -3.14 -15.70 3.41
C LEU A 22 -4.44 -16.41 3.80
N ALA A 23 -4.71 -17.61 3.29
CA ALA A 23 -5.92 -18.35 3.56
C ALA A 23 -6.15 -18.55 5.07
N GLY A 24 -7.38 -18.33 5.51
CA GLY A 24 -7.79 -18.42 6.92
C GLY A 24 -7.30 -17.27 7.81
N GLN A 25 -6.68 -16.24 7.26
CA GLN A 25 -6.26 -15.04 7.97
C GLN A 25 -7.22 -13.87 7.70
N ARG A 26 -7.26 -12.93 8.64
CA ARG A 26 -7.95 -11.67 8.46
C ARG A 26 -6.95 -10.58 8.08
N ILE A 27 -7.16 -9.95 6.92
CA ILE A 27 -6.21 -9.06 6.27
C ILE A 27 -6.81 -7.66 6.13
N LEU A 28 -5.98 -6.63 6.43
CA LEU A 28 -6.30 -5.23 6.15
C LEU A 28 -5.44 -4.74 4.98
N ASP A 29 -6.06 -4.07 4.01
CA ASP A 29 -5.40 -3.27 2.97
C ASP A 29 -5.70 -1.78 3.21
N CYS A 30 -4.68 -0.98 3.53
CA CYS A 30 -4.85 0.43 3.91
C CYS A 30 -3.66 1.33 3.47
N PRO A 31 -3.89 2.33 2.59
CA PRO A 31 -5.12 2.55 1.83
C PRO A 31 -5.25 1.55 0.69
N SER A 32 -6.46 1.09 0.47
CA SER A 32 -6.73 0.09 -0.57
C SER A 32 -6.97 0.73 -1.95
N GLY A 33 -7.60 1.90 -2.02
CA GLY A 33 -7.95 2.49 -3.29
C GLY A 33 -8.82 1.55 -4.15
N PRO A 34 -8.79 1.68 -5.50
CA PRO A 34 -9.54 0.80 -6.39
C PRO A 34 -8.74 -0.47 -6.75
N CYS A 35 -8.06 -1.09 -5.76
CA CYS A 35 -7.33 -2.34 -5.95
C CYS A 35 -8.31 -3.53 -6.01
N SER A 36 -8.09 -4.45 -6.93
CA SER A 36 -8.83 -5.73 -6.95
C SER A 36 -8.32 -6.73 -5.90
N PHE A 37 -7.20 -6.44 -5.24
CA PHE A 37 -6.59 -7.33 -4.25
C PHE A 37 -7.59 -7.85 -3.21
N VAL A 38 -8.43 -6.96 -2.63
CA VAL A 38 -9.43 -7.36 -1.62
C VAL A 38 -10.46 -8.33 -2.22
N ALA A 39 -10.98 -8.03 -3.42
CA ALA A 39 -11.93 -8.89 -4.12
C ALA A 39 -11.31 -10.24 -4.48
N GLU A 40 -10.09 -10.25 -5.02
CA GLU A 40 -9.36 -11.47 -5.38
C GLU A 40 -9.02 -12.31 -4.13
N ALA A 41 -8.64 -11.67 -3.03
CA ALA A 41 -8.35 -12.33 -1.76
C ALA A 41 -9.60 -13.02 -1.19
N VAL A 42 -10.74 -12.34 -1.20
CA VAL A 42 -12.02 -12.93 -0.75
C VAL A 42 -12.45 -14.11 -1.65
N ALA A 43 -12.29 -13.97 -2.96
CA ALA A 43 -12.55 -15.08 -3.89
C ALA A 43 -11.64 -16.31 -3.63
N ALA A 44 -10.44 -16.08 -3.08
CA ALA A 44 -9.50 -17.13 -2.66
C ALA A 44 -9.71 -17.62 -1.22
N GLY A 45 -10.78 -17.20 -0.53
CA GLY A 45 -11.11 -17.64 0.83
C GLY A 45 -10.38 -16.89 1.95
N VAL A 46 -9.86 -15.70 1.70
CA VAL A 46 -9.24 -14.81 2.69
C VAL A 46 -10.30 -13.85 3.24
N ASP A 47 -10.32 -13.59 4.55
CA ASP A 47 -11.12 -12.50 5.14
C ASP A 47 -10.37 -11.18 4.96
N ALA A 48 -10.64 -10.46 3.86
CA ALA A 48 -9.94 -9.24 3.51
C ALA A 48 -10.86 -8.01 3.60
N VAL A 49 -10.30 -6.92 4.16
CA VAL A 49 -10.96 -5.62 4.30
C VAL A 49 -10.09 -4.54 3.67
N GLY A 50 -10.69 -3.69 2.84
CA GLY A 50 -10.06 -2.52 2.25
C GLY A 50 -10.52 -1.23 2.93
N VAL A 51 -9.59 -0.30 3.15
CA VAL A 51 -9.88 1.02 3.70
C VAL A 51 -9.40 2.11 2.74
N ASP A 52 -10.29 3.03 2.42
CA ASP A 52 -9.96 4.24 1.67
C ASP A 52 -10.99 5.35 1.97
N PRO A 53 -10.60 6.63 2.14
CA PRO A 53 -11.55 7.70 2.39
C PRO A 53 -12.54 7.92 1.25
N LEU A 54 -12.21 7.53 0.02
CA LEU A 54 -13.08 7.66 -1.14
C LEU A 54 -14.23 6.64 -1.18
N TYR A 55 -14.25 5.64 -0.30
CA TYR A 55 -15.34 4.66 -0.24
C TYR A 55 -16.68 5.23 0.28
N VAL A 56 -16.75 6.54 0.53
CA VAL A 56 -18.02 7.27 0.70
C VAL A 56 -18.78 7.42 -0.62
N HIS A 57 -18.08 7.36 -1.76
CA HIS A 57 -18.62 7.60 -3.09
C HIS A 57 -19.31 6.37 -3.67
N THR A 58 -20.16 6.61 -4.67
CA THR A 58 -20.83 5.58 -5.45
C THR A 58 -19.86 4.87 -6.40
N HIS A 59 -20.24 3.69 -6.83
CA HIS A 59 -19.53 2.93 -7.88
C HIS A 59 -19.26 3.77 -9.15
N ALA A 60 -20.23 4.60 -9.59
CA ALA A 60 -20.07 5.42 -10.78
C ALA A 60 -19.05 6.54 -10.59
N GLU A 61 -19.08 7.23 -9.45
CA GLU A 61 -18.12 8.29 -9.09
C GLU A 61 -16.69 7.75 -8.95
N LEU A 62 -16.53 6.57 -8.32
CA LEU A 62 -15.22 5.93 -8.18
C LEU A 62 -14.66 5.49 -9.53
N ARG A 63 -15.51 5.00 -10.43
CA ARG A 63 -15.13 4.66 -11.81
C ARG A 63 -14.61 5.89 -12.55
N GLU A 64 -15.40 6.95 -12.58
CA GLU A 64 -15.06 8.20 -13.28
C GLU A 64 -13.74 8.78 -12.74
N ARG A 65 -13.60 8.83 -11.42
CA ARG A 65 -12.39 9.32 -10.77
C ARG A 65 -11.16 8.48 -11.15
N CYS A 66 -11.27 7.17 -11.10
CA CYS A 66 -10.14 6.29 -11.41
C CYS A 66 -9.74 6.38 -12.89
N GLU A 67 -10.69 6.37 -13.82
CA GLU A 67 -10.41 6.52 -15.26
C GLU A 67 -9.74 7.86 -15.58
N SER A 68 -10.20 8.94 -14.95
CA SER A 68 -9.58 10.27 -15.07
C SER A 68 -8.14 10.27 -14.57
N ASP A 69 -7.88 9.66 -13.40
CA ASP A 69 -6.54 9.59 -12.81
C ASP A 69 -5.60 8.70 -13.63
N ILE A 70 -6.10 7.60 -14.22
CA ILE A 70 -5.33 6.75 -15.16
C ILE A 70 -4.95 7.56 -16.40
N ALA A 71 -5.91 8.21 -17.04
CA ALA A 71 -5.67 8.99 -18.25
C ALA A 71 -4.65 10.12 -18.00
N GLY A 72 -4.80 10.86 -16.90
CA GLY A 72 -3.87 11.92 -16.50
C GLY A 72 -2.46 11.39 -16.22
N THR A 73 -2.35 10.22 -15.61
CA THR A 73 -1.06 9.58 -15.34
C THR A 73 -0.36 9.13 -16.62
N ILE A 74 -1.08 8.47 -17.53
CA ILE A 74 -0.51 8.04 -18.83
C ILE A 74 -0.05 9.24 -19.62
N LYS A 75 -0.83 10.32 -19.66
CA LYS A 75 -0.43 11.57 -20.34
C LYS A 75 0.86 12.13 -19.73
N ALA A 76 0.94 12.27 -18.42
CA ALA A 76 2.14 12.78 -17.74
C ALA A 76 3.37 11.87 -17.99
N MET A 77 3.20 10.54 -17.98
CA MET A 77 4.28 9.60 -18.27
C MET A 77 4.76 9.71 -19.73
N SER A 78 3.84 9.89 -20.68
CA SER A 78 4.21 10.06 -22.10
C SER A 78 4.97 11.36 -22.37
N GLU A 79 4.66 12.43 -21.62
CA GLU A 79 5.35 13.71 -21.69
C GLU A 79 6.77 13.68 -21.08
N HIS A 80 7.04 12.70 -20.18
CA HIS A 80 8.33 12.49 -19.52
C HIS A 80 8.97 11.16 -19.93
N GLY A 81 8.89 10.82 -21.21
CA GLY A 81 9.24 9.53 -21.80
C GLY A 81 10.61 8.96 -21.40
N ASP A 82 11.62 9.81 -21.20
CA ASP A 82 12.97 9.36 -20.81
C ASP A 82 12.99 8.66 -19.43
N HIS A 83 12.12 9.06 -18.51
CA HIS A 83 12.01 8.44 -17.19
C HIS A 83 11.27 7.11 -17.22
N TYR A 84 10.41 6.89 -18.21
CA TYR A 84 9.53 5.73 -18.32
C TYR A 84 9.80 4.89 -19.56
N SER A 85 10.99 5.05 -20.17
CA SER A 85 11.36 4.41 -21.44
C SER A 85 11.32 2.87 -21.44
N THR A 86 11.38 2.26 -20.25
CA THR A 86 11.28 0.80 -20.08
C THR A 86 9.86 0.30 -19.78
N LEU A 87 8.89 1.21 -19.64
CA LEU A 87 7.51 0.86 -19.29
C LEU A 87 6.62 0.89 -20.54
N ASP A 88 5.96 -0.22 -20.84
CA ASP A 88 4.87 -0.22 -21.80
C ASP A 88 3.62 0.45 -21.17
N LEU A 89 3.38 1.69 -21.59
CA LEU A 89 2.27 2.50 -21.08
C LEU A 89 0.90 1.90 -21.39
N THR A 90 0.77 1.14 -22.50
CA THR A 90 -0.47 0.46 -22.84
C THR A 90 -0.77 -0.64 -21.84
N SER A 91 0.15 -1.56 -21.66
CA SER A 91 0.03 -2.64 -20.66
C SER A 91 -0.13 -2.10 -19.24
N TYR A 92 0.56 -0.98 -18.91
CA TYR A 92 0.38 -0.32 -17.61
C TYR A 92 -1.06 0.18 -17.41
N ALA A 93 -1.62 0.88 -18.41
CA ALA A 93 -3.00 1.38 -18.35
C ALA A 93 -4.03 0.23 -18.27
N GLU A 94 -3.82 -0.83 -19.06
CA GLU A 94 -4.66 -2.02 -19.04
C GLU A 94 -4.66 -2.71 -17.66
N SER A 95 -3.49 -2.84 -17.04
CA SER A 95 -3.38 -3.39 -15.67
C SER A 95 -4.15 -2.55 -14.65
N LYS A 96 -4.11 -1.21 -14.76
CA LYS A 96 -4.87 -0.32 -13.85
C LYS A 96 -6.38 -0.43 -14.07
N ARG A 97 -6.83 -0.57 -15.31
CA ARG A 97 -8.25 -0.80 -15.63
C ARG A 97 -8.72 -2.18 -15.19
N ALA A 98 -7.88 -3.21 -15.32
CA ALA A 98 -8.20 -4.55 -14.82
C ALA A 98 -8.40 -4.55 -13.30
N ALA A 99 -7.52 -3.87 -12.55
CA ALA A 99 -7.69 -3.69 -11.11
C ALA A 99 -8.99 -2.94 -10.76
N LEU A 100 -9.27 -1.83 -11.45
CA LEU A 100 -10.53 -1.10 -11.29
C LEU A 100 -11.75 -1.98 -11.55
N HIS A 101 -11.73 -2.75 -12.64
CA HIS A 101 -12.83 -3.63 -12.99
C HIS A 101 -13.08 -4.70 -11.92
N GLY A 102 -12.02 -5.35 -11.43
CA GLY A 102 -12.13 -6.34 -10.35
C GLY A 102 -12.65 -5.73 -9.04
N PHE A 103 -12.16 -4.54 -8.68
CA PHE A 103 -12.66 -3.79 -7.52
C PHE A 103 -14.15 -3.45 -7.66
N LEU A 104 -14.55 -2.83 -8.77
CA LEU A 104 -15.93 -2.38 -8.97
C LEU A 104 -16.93 -3.54 -9.06
N ALA A 105 -16.51 -4.71 -9.54
CA ALA A 105 -17.37 -5.89 -9.58
C ALA A 105 -17.79 -6.39 -8.18
N ASP A 106 -16.95 -6.12 -7.16
CA ASP A 106 -17.20 -6.52 -5.77
C ASP A 106 -17.67 -5.35 -4.86
N TYR A 107 -17.47 -4.10 -5.28
CA TYR A 107 -17.56 -2.92 -4.40
C TYR A 107 -18.91 -2.79 -3.69
N GLU A 108 -20.02 -2.81 -4.42
CA GLU A 108 -21.36 -2.60 -3.84
C GLU A 108 -21.72 -3.72 -2.84
N ALA A 109 -21.52 -4.96 -3.23
CA ALA A 109 -21.79 -6.12 -2.37
C ALA A 109 -20.83 -6.15 -1.17
N GLY A 110 -19.55 -5.87 -1.42
CA GLY A 110 -18.53 -5.83 -0.37
C GLY A 110 -18.76 -4.70 0.62
N ARG A 111 -19.16 -3.51 0.16
CA ARG A 111 -19.51 -2.38 1.03
C ARG A 111 -20.69 -2.71 1.94
N ALA A 112 -21.71 -3.38 1.41
CA ALA A 112 -22.91 -3.76 2.19
C ALA A 112 -22.57 -4.70 3.36
N VAL A 113 -21.50 -5.48 3.28
CA VAL A 113 -21.04 -6.39 4.35
C VAL A 113 -19.82 -5.85 5.12
N GLY A 114 -19.43 -4.58 4.92
CA GLY A 114 -18.33 -3.95 5.66
C GLY A 114 -16.92 -4.32 5.16
N ARG A 115 -16.79 -4.86 3.95
CA ARG A 115 -15.50 -5.19 3.32
C ARG A 115 -14.75 -3.96 2.84
N TYR A 116 -15.46 -2.93 2.39
CA TYR A 116 -14.90 -1.65 1.99
C TYR A 116 -15.34 -0.56 2.96
N VAL A 117 -14.39 -0.04 3.74
CA VAL A 117 -14.65 0.90 4.85
C VAL A 117 -14.12 2.28 4.50
N ALA A 118 -15.00 3.28 4.59
CA ALA A 118 -14.64 4.68 4.38
C ALA A 118 -13.95 5.23 5.64
N ALA A 119 -12.62 5.23 5.64
CA ALA A 119 -11.80 5.78 6.72
C ALA A 119 -10.43 6.19 6.20
N SER A 120 -9.66 6.91 7.01
CA SER A 120 -8.33 7.39 6.64
C SER A 120 -7.37 7.34 7.82
N LEU A 121 -6.09 7.11 7.52
CA LEU A 121 -5.01 7.28 8.49
C LEU A 121 -4.92 8.75 8.95
N PRO A 122 -4.54 9.00 10.20
CA PRO A 122 -4.03 8.03 11.18
C PRO A 122 -5.09 7.47 12.15
N GLN A 123 -6.36 7.38 11.80
CA GLN A 123 -7.43 6.86 12.66
C GLN A 123 -8.29 5.87 11.90
N LEU A 124 -8.36 4.63 12.40
CA LEU A 124 -9.11 3.54 11.80
C LEU A 124 -10.21 3.03 12.75
N PRO A 125 -11.42 2.73 12.24
CA PRO A 125 -12.56 2.32 13.07
C PRO A 125 -12.51 0.83 13.45
N PHE A 126 -11.34 0.32 13.80
CA PHE A 126 -11.15 -1.09 14.16
C PHE A 126 -10.59 -1.21 15.57
N ALA A 127 -10.92 -2.33 16.23
CA ALA A 127 -10.32 -2.69 17.51
C ALA A 127 -8.83 -3.04 17.37
N ASP A 128 -8.11 -3.00 18.49
CA ASP A 128 -6.72 -3.42 18.54
C ASP A 128 -6.58 -4.87 18.08
N GLN A 129 -5.51 -5.16 17.32
CA GLN A 129 -5.16 -6.49 16.87
C GLN A 129 -6.31 -7.25 16.16
N SER A 130 -7.14 -6.53 15.40
CA SER A 130 -8.28 -7.10 14.67
C SER A 130 -7.91 -7.75 13.35
N PHE A 131 -6.68 -7.54 12.85
CA PHE A 131 -6.19 -8.14 11.60
C PHE A 131 -4.92 -8.93 11.84
N ASP A 132 -4.80 -10.12 11.23
CA ASP A 132 -3.59 -10.92 11.32
C ASP A 132 -2.41 -10.22 10.64
N GLN A 133 -2.64 -9.68 9.44
CA GLN A 133 -1.65 -8.89 8.70
C GLN A 133 -2.30 -7.65 8.08
N THR A 134 -1.49 -6.60 7.93
CA THR A 134 -1.88 -5.36 7.27
C THR A 134 -0.91 -5.04 6.14
N PHE A 135 -1.45 -4.64 4.99
CA PHE A 135 -0.68 -4.17 3.84
C PHE A 135 -0.92 -2.67 3.64
N SER A 136 0.16 -1.90 3.48
CA SER A 136 0.10 -0.48 3.19
C SER A 136 0.96 -0.17 1.96
N ALA A 137 0.28 0.06 0.83
CA ALA A 137 0.93 0.29 -0.45
C ALA A 137 0.91 1.77 -0.84
N HIS A 138 2.08 2.29 -1.18
CA HIS A 138 2.34 3.59 -1.81
C HIS A 138 2.05 4.86 -1.01
N LEU A 139 1.03 4.95 -0.17
CA LEU A 139 0.65 6.20 0.49
C LEU A 139 1.81 6.82 1.29
N LEU A 140 2.36 6.03 2.21
CA LEU A 140 3.29 6.53 3.23
C LEU A 140 4.55 7.19 2.63
N VAL A 141 5.08 6.64 1.56
CA VAL A 141 6.35 7.12 0.98
C VAL A 141 6.13 7.97 -0.26
N THR A 142 5.28 7.49 -1.17
CA THR A 142 5.13 8.13 -2.49
C THR A 142 4.59 9.55 -2.38
N TYR A 143 3.67 9.80 -1.47
CA TYR A 143 3.00 11.11 -1.33
C TYR A 143 3.58 11.99 -0.22
N SER A 144 4.73 11.67 0.33
CA SER A 144 5.51 12.62 1.13
C SER A 144 6.00 13.79 0.27
N SER A 145 6.52 14.83 0.92
CA SER A 145 7.01 16.01 0.19
C SER A 145 8.25 15.68 -0.66
N PRO A 146 8.54 16.46 -1.71
CA PRO A 146 9.75 16.29 -2.51
C PRO A 146 11.04 16.39 -1.68
N GLU A 147 11.07 17.23 -0.65
CA GLU A 147 12.21 17.39 0.26
C GLU A 147 12.49 16.10 1.04
N SER A 148 11.43 15.32 1.33
CA SER A 148 11.53 14.01 1.98
C SER A 148 11.71 12.86 0.96
N GLY A 149 11.68 13.18 -0.34
CA GLY A 149 11.86 12.22 -1.42
C GLY A 149 10.58 11.61 -1.99
N GLY A 150 9.42 12.20 -1.70
CA GLY A 150 8.13 11.88 -2.33
C GLY A 150 7.84 12.75 -3.56
N ILE A 151 6.57 12.78 -3.97
CA ILE A 151 6.13 13.49 -5.19
C ILE A 151 5.06 14.57 -4.94
N LEU A 152 4.55 14.70 -3.72
CA LEU A 152 3.43 15.60 -3.45
C LEU A 152 3.92 16.96 -2.94
N THR A 153 3.88 17.97 -3.80
CA THR A 153 4.14 19.36 -3.40
C THR A 153 3.14 19.80 -2.32
N ASN A 154 3.63 20.47 -1.28
CA ASN A 154 2.85 20.87 -0.12
C ASN A 154 2.16 19.68 0.58
N SER A 155 2.82 18.55 0.64
CA SER A 155 2.30 17.34 1.28
C SER A 155 1.93 17.61 2.75
N PRO A 156 0.72 17.24 3.19
CA PRO A 156 0.35 17.28 4.59
C PRO A 156 0.96 16.13 5.41
N PHE A 157 1.59 15.17 4.73
CA PHE A 157 2.12 13.94 5.33
C PHE A 157 3.52 14.18 5.91
N THR A 158 3.56 14.85 7.06
CA THR A 158 4.78 15.11 7.84
C THR A 158 5.33 13.84 8.48
N GLU A 159 6.54 13.88 9.04
CA GLU A 159 7.09 12.76 9.80
C GLU A 159 6.17 12.37 10.98
N GLN A 160 5.59 13.34 11.66
CA GLN A 160 4.64 13.10 12.76
C GLN A 160 3.40 12.35 12.26
N TRP A 161 2.88 12.71 11.08
CA TRP A 161 1.76 12.00 10.47
C TRP A 161 2.13 10.55 10.11
N HIS A 162 3.34 10.31 9.56
CA HIS A 162 3.83 8.95 9.25
C HIS A 162 3.95 8.11 10.52
N ARG A 163 4.49 8.69 11.58
CA ARG A 163 4.60 8.03 12.88
C ARG A 163 3.23 7.64 13.43
N ALA A 164 2.29 8.58 13.46
CA ALA A 164 0.91 8.32 13.90
C ALA A 164 0.23 7.24 13.04
N SER A 165 0.42 7.29 11.72
CA SER A 165 -0.15 6.33 10.78
C SER A 165 0.41 4.92 10.97
N ILE A 166 1.73 4.77 11.12
CA ILE A 166 2.35 3.47 11.37
C ILE A 166 1.94 2.93 12.74
N THR A 167 1.87 3.78 13.77
CA THR A 167 1.37 3.39 15.10
C THR A 167 -0.07 2.87 15.01
N GLU A 168 -0.94 3.53 14.27
CA GLU A 168 -2.32 3.09 14.08
C GLU A 168 -2.42 1.78 13.30
N LEU A 169 -1.65 1.62 12.22
CA LEU A 169 -1.59 0.36 11.49
C LEU A 169 -1.09 -0.78 12.38
N LEU A 170 -0.07 -0.55 13.21
CA LEU A 170 0.43 -1.54 14.18
C LEU A 170 -0.57 -1.83 15.30
N ARG A 171 -1.36 -0.83 15.73
CA ARG A 171 -2.42 -1.03 16.73
C ARG A 171 -3.44 -2.06 16.26
N VAL A 172 -3.91 -1.93 15.01
CA VAL A 172 -4.92 -2.83 14.46
C VAL A 172 -4.36 -4.17 13.98
N THR A 173 -3.03 -4.29 13.88
CA THR A 173 -2.34 -5.48 13.38
C THR A 173 -1.89 -6.40 14.51
N LYS A 174 -2.19 -7.68 14.38
CA LYS A 174 -1.81 -8.73 15.34
C LYS A 174 -0.40 -9.24 15.12
N ARG A 175 0.02 -9.54 13.88
CA ARG A 175 1.28 -10.21 13.56
C ARG A 175 2.24 -9.36 12.76
N ALA A 176 1.89 -8.96 11.54
CA ALA A 176 2.80 -8.29 10.63
C ALA A 176 2.16 -7.13 9.87
N LEU A 177 2.84 -6.00 9.85
CA LEU A 177 2.56 -4.86 8.97
C LEU A 177 3.58 -4.86 7.82
N HIS A 178 3.08 -4.79 6.58
CA HIS A 178 3.87 -4.71 5.37
C HIS A 178 3.71 -3.32 4.73
N VAL A 179 4.82 -2.64 4.47
CA VAL A 179 4.84 -1.30 3.86
C VAL A 179 5.63 -1.31 2.57
N TYR A 180 5.07 -0.77 1.49
CA TYR A 180 5.74 -0.59 0.20
C TYR A 180 5.30 0.72 -0.48
N PRO A 181 6.19 1.45 -1.17
CA PRO A 181 7.65 1.31 -1.24
C PRO A 181 8.34 1.79 0.04
N THR A 182 9.64 1.52 0.13
CA THR A 182 10.47 1.98 1.25
C THR A 182 11.53 2.99 0.84
N THR A 183 11.57 3.34 -0.45
CA THR A 183 12.60 4.22 -1.03
C THR A 183 12.00 5.48 -1.61
N THR A 184 12.79 6.55 -1.57
CA THR A 184 12.48 7.84 -2.19
C THR A 184 12.30 7.71 -3.71
N ARG A 185 11.66 8.72 -4.30
CA ARG A 185 11.51 8.90 -5.77
C ARG A 185 12.66 9.71 -6.37
N THR A 186 13.73 9.92 -5.63
CA THR A 186 14.93 10.61 -6.07
C THR A 186 15.86 9.70 -6.88
N SER A 187 16.78 10.29 -7.66
CA SER A 187 17.88 9.58 -8.30
C SER A 187 19.20 10.11 -7.74
N PRO A 188 20.04 9.29 -7.11
CA PRO A 188 19.79 7.88 -6.75
C PRO A 188 18.69 7.75 -5.67
N ALA A 189 17.98 6.61 -5.70
CA ALA A 189 17.01 6.29 -4.68
C ALA A 189 17.69 5.98 -3.35
N ARG A 190 17.06 6.40 -2.24
CA ARG A 190 17.52 6.16 -0.86
C ARG A 190 16.39 5.56 -0.05
N ARG A 191 16.68 4.98 1.12
CA ARG A 191 15.62 4.71 2.11
C ARG A 191 14.91 6.00 2.46
N HIS A 192 13.60 5.92 2.65
CA HIS A 192 12.82 7.11 3.01
C HIS A 192 13.15 7.54 4.44
N PRO A 193 13.58 8.81 4.69
CA PRO A 193 14.13 9.23 5.98
C PRO A 193 13.15 9.02 7.15
N TYR A 194 11.86 9.27 6.94
CA TYR A 194 10.87 9.07 8.01
C TYR A 194 10.72 7.59 8.38
N LEU A 195 10.80 6.67 7.40
CA LEU A 195 10.77 5.23 7.69
C LEU A 195 12.03 4.79 8.44
N GLU A 196 13.21 5.30 8.10
CA GLU A 196 14.45 4.96 8.82
C GLU A 196 14.36 5.37 10.31
N HIS A 197 13.88 6.59 10.60
CA HIS A 197 13.69 7.05 11.98
C HIS A 197 12.65 6.19 12.73
N ILE A 198 11.53 5.86 12.09
CA ILE A 198 10.47 5.04 12.70
C ILE A 198 10.97 3.62 12.96
N VAL A 199 11.65 3.00 11.99
CA VAL A 199 12.24 1.66 12.14
C VAL A 199 13.23 1.62 13.31
N ALA A 200 14.14 2.61 13.40
CA ALA A 200 15.09 2.67 14.51
C ALA A 200 14.39 2.74 15.88
N GLN A 201 13.29 3.49 15.99
CA GLN A 201 12.53 3.59 17.24
C GLN A 201 11.76 2.30 17.56
N LEU A 202 11.14 1.66 16.55
CA LEU A 202 10.43 0.40 16.72
C LEU A 202 11.39 -0.71 17.21
N GLN A 203 12.56 -0.82 16.60
CA GLN A 203 13.59 -1.79 17.00
C GLN A 203 14.12 -1.50 18.41
N ALA A 204 14.36 -0.23 18.75
CA ALA A 204 14.81 0.16 20.07
C ALA A 204 13.78 -0.15 21.19
N SER A 205 12.50 -0.27 20.85
CA SER A 205 11.45 -0.64 21.81
C SER A 205 11.52 -2.10 22.26
N GLY A 206 12.18 -2.98 21.51
CA GLY A 206 12.23 -4.41 21.76
C GLY A 206 10.92 -5.16 21.53
N VAL A 207 9.86 -4.45 21.09
CA VAL A 207 8.51 -5.02 20.83
C VAL A 207 8.35 -5.47 19.39
N TRP A 208 9.12 -4.85 18.48
CA TRP A 208 8.97 -5.03 17.04
C TRP A 208 10.29 -5.42 16.39
N GLU A 209 10.23 -6.41 15.51
CA GLU A 209 11.30 -6.73 14.58
C GLU A 209 10.99 -6.12 13.22
N CYS A 210 11.98 -5.45 12.63
CA CYS A 210 11.87 -4.78 11.35
C CYS A 210 12.86 -5.36 10.37
N ARG A 211 12.39 -5.79 9.19
CA ARG A 211 13.26 -6.29 8.11
C ARG A 211 12.83 -5.76 6.76
N TYR A 212 13.80 -5.58 5.87
CA TYR A 212 13.55 -5.25 4.47
C TYR A 212 13.54 -6.53 3.63
N GLN A 213 12.44 -6.77 2.93
CA GLN A 213 12.26 -7.92 2.06
C GLN A 213 12.34 -7.46 0.60
N PRO A 214 13.24 -8.02 -0.24
CA PRO A 214 13.35 -7.66 -1.65
C PRO A 214 12.00 -7.74 -2.37
N SER A 215 11.75 -6.76 -3.25
CA SER A 215 10.53 -6.68 -4.06
C SER A 215 10.88 -6.82 -5.54
N THR A 216 10.07 -7.55 -6.28
CA THR A 216 10.14 -7.66 -7.74
C THR A 216 9.19 -6.69 -8.46
N TYR A 217 8.42 -5.91 -7.70
CA TYR A 217 7.50 -4.93 -8.28
C TYR A 217 8.25 -3.75 -8.89
N HIS A 218 7.95 -3.41 -10.11
CA HIS A 218 8.51 -2.26 -10.82
C HIS A 218 7.54 -1.09 -10.80
N ARG A 219 8.03 0.08 -10.34
CA ARG A 219 7.22 1.31 -10.24
C ARG A 219 7.20 2.14 -11.53
N GLY A 220 7.81 1.64 -12.61
CA GLY A 220 7.88 2.34 -13.89
C GLY A 220 8.97 3.40 -13.98
N ASP A 221 9.88 3.49 -13.01
CA ASP A 221 11.10 4.30 -13.12
C ASP A 221 12.21 3.50 -13.79
N SER A 222 13.03 4.19 -14.60
CA SER A 222 14.14 3.59 -15.35
C SER A 222 15.35 3.23 -14.48
N ALA A 223 15.40 3.73 -13.26
CA ALA A 223 16.52 3.46 -12.36
C ALA A 223 16.40 2.05 -11.76
N GLN A 224 17.45 1.22 -11.95
CA GLN A 224 17.60 0.00 -11.19
C GLN A 224 17.74 0.35 -9.71
N ASN A 225 16.65 0.21 -8.98
CA ASN A 225 16.61 0.50 -7.55
C ASN A 225 17.03 -0.74 -6.78
N LEU A 226 18.34 -0.88 -6.49
CA LEU A 226 18.89 -1.97 -5.68
C LEU A 226 18.32 -2.03 -4.26
N LEU A 227 17.67 -0.96 -3.81
CA LEU A 227 16.99 -0.89 -2.52
C LEU A 227 15.50 -1.23 -2.62
N ASN A 228 15.02 -1.72 -3.80
CA ASN A 228 13.62 -2.06 -3.98
C ASN A 228 13.19 -3.18 -3.04
N ALA A 229 12.46 -2.82 -2.00
CA ALA A 229 12.04 -3.74 -0.96
C ALA A 229 10.76 -3.26 -0.27
N SER A 230 9.98 -4.17 0.27
CA SER A 230 8.99 -3.89 1.30
C SER A 230 9.64 -3.87 2.69
N LEU A 231 9.07 -3.12 3.61
CA LEU A 231 9.36 -3.19 5.04
C LEU A 231 8.33 -4.10 5.70
N VAL A 232 8.81 -5.09 6.41
CA VAL A 232 7.99 -5.98 7.25
C VAL A 232 8.28 -5.65 8.71
N ILE A 233 7.24 -5.34 9.47
CA ILE A 233 7.29 -5.04 10.90
C ILE A 233 6.49 -6.11 11.61
N GLU A 234 7.16 -6.98 12.35
CA GLU A 234 6.55 -8.11 13.05
C GLU A 234 6.63 -7.93 14.56
N ARG A 235 5.59 -8.35 15.26
CA ARG A 235 5.61 -8.36 16.72
C ARG A 235 6.56 -9.47 17.20
N VAL A 236 7.49 -9.13 18.09
CA VAL A 236 8.36 -10.11 18.72
C VAL A 236 7.50 -11.09 19.52
N SER A 237 7.63 -12.38 19.23
CA SER A 237 6.97 -13.44 20.00
C SER A 237 7.50 -13.46 21.42
N SER A 238 6.62 -13.54 22.40
CA SER A 238 6.99 -13.70 23.83
C SER A 238 7.76 -15.00 24.09
N ASP A 239 7.81 -15.94 23.14
CA ASP A 239 8.43 -17.26 23.27
C ASP A 239 9.97 -17.24 23.13
N HIS A 240 10.58 -16.11 22.82
CA HIS A 240 12.03 -15.95 22.66
C HIS A 240 12.73 -15.26 23.85
N ILE A 241 12.03 -15.01 24.95
CA ILE A 241 12.67 -14.60 26.21
C ILE A 241 12.97 -15.88 27.02
N THR A 242 13.92 -16.66 26.53
CA THR A 242 14.61 -17.64 27.40
C THR A 242 15.86 -16.93 27.93
N LEU A 243 15.88 -16.71 29.23
CA LEU A 243 16.99 -16.17 30.03
C LEU A 243 18.25 -17.01 29.87
#